data_dede7a9cf13b85d66624c7f08bea48b1
#
_entry.id   dede7a9cf13b85d66624c7f08bea48b1
#
_cell.length_a   1.000
_cell.length_b   1.000
_cell.length_c   1.000
_cell.angle_alpha   90.00
_cell.angle_beta   90.00
_cell.angle_gamma   90.00
#
_symmetry.space_group_name_H-M   'P 1'
#
loop_
_entity.id
_entity.type
_entity.pdbx_description
1 polymer ?
#
loop_
_entity_poly.entity_id
_entity_poly.type
_entity_poly.pdbx_seq_one_letter_code
_entity_poly.pdbx_strand_id
1 'polypeptide(L)'
;MNTDKISVNPCKSVAKTLVIADYPIGYASGFGETLFNLFTGFPREKLWSAHPGHNVPADGKQHAQSISLLSPSRPRWLPNQLSLAYYPFLKAQQFQAARQAVRILEDTVQRNSIKNILVIPVSPWILSAALTLHKLIPRLNLVLYVMDDWQGHHECHQLPYSRRRRRLLSEVIDRAHVRFAVSREMAAHYEATYGKRWQVVHNGVPKDSLTNGTNGTGAPRQVLLAGDVNEFRFDAVIAFAEAIERHNRRRGQEIEFTVMGEVAEQHRSSLSALQAVRLLSRRSHSECIESMKAADLLYLPLAFAERSARISLYSLPTKLPEYLATGKSVFFHAPRDSAVFRVAERYNLTPRLATIDSEALDTFVDAWAEGKQNGGETIARARSALLEEFDIMRLAARFQAAFV
;
A
#
# COMPACT_ATOMS: atom_id res chain seq x y z
N MET A 1 -27.68 -1.19 -9.69
CA MET A 1 -27.91 -0.41 -8.47
C MET A 1 -27.14 0.88 -8.58
N ASN A 2 -27.84 1.99 -8.41
CA ASN A 2 -27.38 3.35 -8.69
C ASN A 2 -26.04 3.65 -8.00
N THR A 3 -25.06 4.00 -8.81
CA THR A 3 -23.88 4.76 -8.34
C THR A 3 -24.32 6.20 -8.06
N ASP A 4 -24.87 6.43 -6.89
CA ASP A 4 -25.18 7.77 -6.44
C ASP A 4 -23.90 8.60 -6.45
N LYS A 5 -23.89 9.58 -7.33
CA LYS A 5 -22.85 10.58 -7.51
C LYS A 5 -22.68 11.30 -6.18
N ILE A 6 -21.66 10.93 -5.41
CA ILE A 6 -21.19 11.73 -4.30
C ILE A 6 -20.71 13.05 -4.93
N SER A 7 -21.52 14.08 -4.77
CA SER A 7 -21.22 15.44 -5.22
C SER A 7 -20.06 15.98 -4.37
N VAL A 8 -18.84 15.66 -4.77
CA VAL A 8 -17.68 16.42 -4.33
C VAL A 8 -17.78 17.75 -5.06
N ASN A 9 -17.88 18.84 -4.33
CA ASN A 9 -17.69 20.15 -4.92
C ASN A 9 -16.26 20.16 -5.51
N PRO A 10 -16.06 20.04 -6.83
CA PRO A 10 -14.72 19.97 -7.38
C PRO A 10 -14.00 21.24 -6.97
N CYS A 11 -12.79 21.10 -6.46
CA CYS A 11 -11.90 22.23 -6.20
C CYS A 11 -11.83 23.02 -7.52
N LYS A 12 -12.47 24.22 -7.56
CA LYS A 12 -12.81 24.94 -8.80
C LYS A 12 -11.60 25.36 -9.65
N SER A 13 -10.36 25.05 -9.21
CA SER A 13 -9.12 25.53 -9.85
C SER A 13 -7.96 24.54 -9.87
N VAL A 14 -8.19 23.20 -9.82
CA VAL A 14 -7.06 22.26 -9.97
C VAL A 14 -6.41 22.40 -11.34
N ALA A 15 -5.08 22.50 -11.35
CA ALA A 15 -4.32 22.60 -12.59
C ALA A 15 -4.05 21.22 -13.19
N LYS A 16 -3.76 21.19 -14.49
CA LYS A 16 -3.41 19.96 -15.23
C LYS A 16 -2.20 19.29 -14.61
N THR A 17 -2.31 17.98 -14.32
CA THR A 17 -1.37 17.20 -13.53
C THR A 17 -0.94 15.93 -14.27
N LEU A 18 0.36 15.66 -14.26
CA LEU A 18 0.98 14.44 -14.78
C LEU A 18 1.50 13.60 -13.62
N VAL A 19 1.03 12.38 -13.48
CA VAL A 19 1.54 11.38 -12.54
C VAL A 19 2.60 10.54 -13.24
N ILE A 20 3.78 10.41 -12.66
CA ILE A 20 4.89 9.60 -13.17
C ILE A 20 5.17 8.50 -12.13
N ALA A 21 4.83 7.26 -12.47
CA ALA A 21 4.93 6.12 -11.56
C ALA A 21 5.21 4.81 -12.31
N ASP A 22 5.60 3.76 -11.59
CA ASP A 22 5.74 2.42 -12.17
C ASP A 22 4.39 1.73 -12.42
N TYR A 23 3.32 2.19 -11.73
CA TYR A 23 1.96 1.66 -11.88
C TYR A 23 0.99 2.78 -12.20
N PRO A 24 -0.01 2.55 -13.08
CA PRO A 24 -1.03 3.54 -13.38
C PRO A 24 -1.98 3.78 -12.20
N ILE A 25 -2.66 4.92 -12.22
CA ILE A 25 -3.81 5.17 -11.34
C ILE A 25 -4.85 4.08 -11.61
N GLY A 26 -5.37 3.44 -10.54
CA GLY A 26 -6.34 2.36 -10.66
C GLY A 26 -5.74 1.00 -11.04
N TYR A 27 -4.42 0.83 -11.02
CA TYR A 27 -3.80 -0.49 -11.13
C TYR A 27 -4.25 -1.42 -10.01
N ALA A 28 -4.36 -2.73 -10.29
CA ALA A 28 -4.81 -3.74 -9.32
C ALA A 28 -3.74 -4.02 -8.23
N SER A 29 -3.38 -2.98 -7.48
CA SER A 29 -2.43 -3.01 -6.36
C SER A 29 -2.80 -1.95 -5.35
N GLY A 30 -2.24 -2.03 -4.13
CA GLY A 30 -2.42 -1.01 -3.10
C GLY A 30 -2.04 0.40 -3.55
N PHE A 31 -1.01 0.55 -4.39
CA PHE A 31 -0.60 1.83 -4.98
C PHE A 31 -1.66 2.42 -5.90
N GLY A 32 -2.09 1.63 -6.89
CA GLY A 32 -3.06 2.08 -7.88
C GLY A 32 -4.40 2.41 -7.25
N GLU A 33 -4.84 1.62 -6.28
CA GLU A 33 -6.06 1.84 -5.52
C GLU A 33 -6.00 3.13 -4.69
N THR A 34 -4.91 3.33 -3.97
CA THR A 34 -4.71 4.55 -3.18
C THR A 34 -4.75 5.80 -4.06
N LEU A 35 -4.04 5.79 -5.19
CA LEU A 35 -4.05 6.91 -6.12
C LEU A 35 -5.45 7.14 -6.72
N PHE A 36 -6.15 6.07 -7.09
CA PHE A 36 -7.51 6.16 -7.61
C PHE A 36 -8.44 6.84 -6.61
N ASN A 37 -8.38 6.45 -5.34
CA ASN A 37 -9.18 7.03 -4.28
C ASN A 37 -8.80 8.48 -3.97
N LEU A 38 -7.50 8.82 -3.95
CA LEU A 38 -7.03 10.19 -3.71
C LEU A 38 -7.34 11.16 -4.86
N PHE A 39 -7.50 10.66 -6.08
CA PHE A 39 -7.94 11.46 -7.23
C PHE A 39 -9.46 11.44 -7.42
N THR A 40 -10.24 10.91 -6.48
CA THR A 40 -11.72 10.98 -6.54
C THR A 40 -12.19 12.41 -6.72
N GLY A 41 -13.03 12.65 -7.76
CA GLY A 41 -13.53 13.97 -8.10
C GLY A 41 -12.54 14.87 -8.87
N PHE A 42 -11.31 14.44 -9.09
CA PHE A 42 -10.37 15.18 -9.95
C PHE A 42 -10.79 15.06 -11.43
N PRO A 43 -10.83 16.17 -12.22
CA PRO A 43 -11.27 16.13 -13.61
C PRO A 43 -10.36 15.25 -14.47
N ARG A 44 -10.94 14.23 -15.14
CA ARG A 44 -10.18 13.27 -15.96
C ARG A 44 -9.39 13.94 -17.09
N GLU A 45 -9.95 14.97 -17.69
CA GLU A 45 -9.33 15.75 -18.77
C GLU A 45 -8.12 16.58 -18.29
N LYS A 46 -7.93 16.70 -16.99
CA LYS A 46 -6.79 17.39 -16.36
C LYS A 46 -5.76 16.44 -15.76
N LEU A 47 -5.93 15.12 -15.92
CA LEU A 47 -5.09 14.11 -15.29
C LEU A 47 -4.47 13.17 -16.31
N TRP A 48 -3.13 13.06 -16.29
CA TRP A 48 -2.35 12.13 -17.07
C TRP A 48 -1.61 11.15 -16.15
N SER A 49 -1.48 9.90 -16.58
CA SER A 49 -0.74 8.85 -15.86
C SER A 49 0.29 8.22 -16.78
N ALA A 50 1.56 8.49 -16.52
CA ALA A 50 2.69 7.95 -17.25
C ALA A 50 3.30 6.77 -16.49
N HIS A 51 3.33 5.60 -17.13
CA HIS A 51 3.74 4.33 -16.52
C HIS A 51 4.26 3.35 -17.59
N PRO A 52 4.97 2.26 -17.19
CA PRO A 52 5.32 1.17 -18.10
C PRO A 52 4.11 0.62 -18.84
N GLY A 53 4.22 0.47 -20.16
CA GLY A 53 3.07 0.11 -21.01
C GLY A 53 2.47 -1.28 -20.78
N HIS A 54 3.19 -2.17 -20.06
CA HIS A 54 2.67 -3.48 -19.67
C HIS A 54 1.77 -3.44 -18.41
N ASN A 55 1.78 -2.34 -17.66
CA ASN A 55 0.90 -2.12 -16.52
C ASN A 55 -0.34 -1.36 -17.00
N VAL A 56 -1.53 -1.91 -16.77
CA VAL A 56 -2.80 -1.29 -17.15
C VAL A 56 -3.69 -1.10 -15.94
N PRO A 57 -4.55 -0.06 -15.92
CA PRO A 57 -5.56 0.08 -14.88
C PRO A 57 -6.49 -1.13 -14.84
N ALA A 58 -7.03 -1.46 -13.68
CA ALA A 58 -8.08 -2.46 -13.54
C ALA A 58 -9.36 -2.01 -14.25
N ASP A 59 -10.19 -2.96 -14.66
CA ASP A 59 -11.45 -2.69 -15.33
C ASP A 59 -12.32 -1.72 -14.55
N GLY A 60 -12.85 -0.73 -15.25
CA GLY A 60 -13.67 0.34 -14.67
C GLY A 60 -12.90 1.41 -13.89
N LYS A 61 -11.57 1.30 -13.71
CA LYS A 61 -10.73 2.26 -12.95
C LYS A 61 -9.88 3.17 -13.83
N GLN A 62 -10.21 3.34 -15.11
CA GLN A 62 -9.53 4.29 -15.99
C GLN A 62 -9.93 5.73 -15.65
N HIS A 63 -9.17 6.37 -14.76
CA HIS A 63 -9.44 7.74 -14.28
C HIS A 63 -8.52 8.81 -14.89
N ALA A 64 -7.50 8.42 -15.63
CA ALA A 64 -6.52 9.35 -16.22
C ALA A 64 -6.27 9.05 -17.70
N GLN A 65 -5.72 10.02 -18.43
CA GLN A 65 -5.19 9.81 -19.76
C GLN A 65 -3.86 9.05 -19.65
N SER A 66 -3.80 7.83 -20.19
CA SER A 66 -2.66 6.93 -20.04
C SER A 66 -1.54 7.27 -21.03
N ILE A 67 -0.30 7.28 -20.54
CA ILE A 67 0.92 7.46 -21.34
C ILE A 67 1.79 6.24 -21.09
N SER A 68 1.95 5.40 -22.13
CA SER A 68 2.81 4.22 -22.06
C SER A 68 4.28 4.59 -22.24
N LEU A 69 5.10 4.20 -21.28
CA LEU A 69 6.55 4.36 -21.28
C LEU A 69 7.25 3.01 -21.49
N LEU A 70 8.39 3.02 -22.17
CA LEU A 70 9.27 1.86 -22.19
C LEU A 70 9.99 1.75 -20.85
N SER A 71 9.90 0.57 -20.21
CA SER A 71 10.62 0.29 -18.98
C SER A 71 11.87 -0.54 -19.24
N PRO A 72 12.94 -0.34 -18.47
CA PRO A 72 14.07 -1.25 -18.52
C PRO A 72 13.61 -2.64 -18.07
N SER A 73 13.88 -3.65 -18.87
CA SER A 73 13.55 -5.03 -18.55
C SER A 73 14.81 -5.77 -18.09
N ARG A 74 14.72 -6.40 -16.92
CA ARG A 74 15.73 -7.37 -16.51
C ARG A 74 15.42 -8.69 -17.22
N PRO A 75 16.40 -9.34 -17.88
CA PRO A 75 16.19 -10.67 -18.42
C PRO A 75 15.76 -11.64 -17.33
N ARG A 76 14.65 -12.37 -17.52
CA ARG A 76 14.10 -13.32 -16.55
C ARG A 76 15.08 -14.45 -16.18
N TRP A 77 16.01 -14.77 -17.09
CA TRP A 77 17.02 -15.80 -16.90
C TRP A 77 18.23 -15.38 -16.06
N LEU A 78 18.35 -14.07 -15.72
CA LEU A 78 19.52 -13.56 -15.01
C LEU A 78 19.38 -13.87 -13.49
N PRO A 79 20.28 -14.72 -12.90
CA PRO A 79 20.25 -15.00 -11.47
C PRO A 79 20.48 -13.74 -10.65
N ASN A 80 19.85 -13.64 -9.48
CA ASN A 80 20.01 -12.51 -8.56
C ASN A 80 21.48 -12.29 -8.16
N GLN A 81 22.25 -13.37 -8.07
CA GLN A 81 23.67 -13.36 -7.71
C GLN A 81 24.58 -12.67 -8.74
N LEU A 82 24.17 -12.64 -10.04
CA LEU A 82 24.91 -11.98 -11.10
C LEU A 82 24.51 -10.52 -11.35
N SER A 83 23.62 -9.98 -10.53
CA SER A 83 23.09 -8.63 -10.70
C SER A 83 24.17 -7.53 -10.61
N LEU A 84 25.25 -7.75 -9.85
CA LEU A 84 26.39 -6.82 -9.77
C LEU A 84 27.19 -6.75 -11.07
N ALA A 85 27.48 -7.89 -11.68
CA ALA A 85 28.18 -7.94 -12.96
C ALA A 85 27.34 -7.33 -14.10
N TYR A 86 26.01 -7.46 -14.01
CA TYR A 86 25.08 -6.93 -15.01
C TYR A 86 24.70 -5.45 -14.77
N TYR A 87 25.14 -4.89 -13.65
CA TYR A 87 24.80 -3.51 -13.24
C TYR A 87 25.11 -2.44 -14.29
N PRO A 88 26.26 -2.43 -14.99
CA PRO A 88 26.53 -1.43 -16.05
C PRO A 88 25.48 -1.47 -17.16
N PHE A 89 25.06 -2.66 -17.58
CA PHE A 89 24.04 -2.84 -18.61
C PHE A 89 22.66 -2.37 -18.14
N LEU A 90 22.24 -2.77 -16.92
CA LEU A 90 20.98 -2.29 -16.33
C LEU A 90 20.98 -0.76 -16.16
N LYS A 91 22.13 -0.18 -15.79
CA LYS A 91 22.30 1.28 -15.70
C LYS A 91 22.14 1.96 -17.07
N ALA A 92 22.73 1.38 -18.14
CA ALA A 92 22.58 1.89 -19.50
C ALA A 92 21.11 1.81 -19.96
N GLN A 93 20.43 0.69 -19.74
CA GLN A 93 19.01 0.54 -20.04
C GLN A 93 18.13 1.55 -19.28
N GLN A 94 18.36 1.72 -17.98
CA GLN A 94 17.64 2.71 -17.19
C GLN A 94 17.87 4.14 -17.67
N PHE A 95 19.08 4.46 -18.09
CA PHE A 95 19.41 5.76 -18.66
C PHE A 95 18.69 5.98 -20.01
N GLN A 96 18.69 4.97 -20.87
CA GLN A 96 18.00 5.03 -22.17
C GLN A 96 16.48 5.15 -21.97
N ALA A 97 15.88 4.35 -21.09
CA ALA A 97 14.47 4.42 -20.77
C ALA A 97 14.09 5.81 -20.20
N ALA A 98 14.91 6.34 -19.28
CA ALA A 98 14.67 7.68 -18.72
C ALA A 98 14.75 8.77 -19.80
N ARG A 99 15.74 8.71 -20.72
CA ARG A 99 15.85 9.69 -21.84
C ARG A 99 14.65 9.64 -22.78
N GLN A 100 14.19 8.44 -23.10
CA GLN A 100 13.02 8.27 -23.96
C GLN A 100 11.75 8.76 -23.27
N ALA A 101 11.57 8.39 -21.99
CA ALA A 101 10.47 8.89 -21.18
C ALA A 101 10.44 10.42 -21.16
N VAL A 102 11.59 11.08 -20.93
CA VAL A 102 11.67 12.55 -20.88
C VAL A 102 11.15 13.18 -22.17
N ARG A 103 11.52 12.67 -23.36
CA ARG A 103 11.05 13.22 -24.64
C ARG A 103 9.51 13.15 -24.77
N ILE A 104 8.93 12.00 -24.41
CA ILE A 104 7.48 11.80 -24.45
C ILE A 104 6.78 12.72 -23.45
N LEU A 105 7.31 12.81 -22.24
CA LEU A 105 6.73 13.59 -21.16
C LEU A 105 6.86 15.10 -21.40
N GLU A 106 7.99 15.57 -21.96
CA GLU A 106 8.22 16.96 -22.32
C GLU A 106 7.20 17.43 -23.38
N ASP A 107 7.05 16.65 -24.46
CA ASP A 107 6.05 16.93 -25.51
C ASP A 107 4.62 16.95 -24.92
N THR A 108 4.31 15.96 -24.07
CA THR A 108 3.00 15.89 -23.40
C THR A 108 2.75 17.12 -22.50
N VAL A 109 3.73 17.53 -21.71
CA VAL A 109 3.64 18.70 -20.83
C VAL A 109 3.40 19.98 -21.61
N GLN A 110 4.14 20.14 -22.70
CA GLN A 110 4.04 21.35 -23.55
C GLN A 110 2.70 21.40 -24.28
N ARG A 111 2.30 20.33 -24.98
CA ARG A 111 1.05 20.26 -25.75
C ARG A 111 -0.18 20.46 -24.87
N ASN A 112 -0.16 19.92 -23.67
CA ASN A 112 -1.31 19.96 -22.76
C ASN A 112 -1.25 21.12 -21.74
N SER A 113 -0.19 21.93 -21.73
CA SER A 113 0.03 22.98 -20.75
C SER A 113 -0.09 22.48 -19.30
N ILE A 114 0.55 21.32 -19.02
CA ILE A 114 0.58 20.72 -17.70
C ILE A 114 1.42 21.59 -16.76
N LYS A 115 0.94 21.79 -15.54
CA LYS A 115 1.60 22.62 -14.52
C LYS A 115 2.19 21.82 -13.38
N ASN A 116 1.64 20.65 -13.08
CA ASN A 116 2.06 19.82 -11.95
C ASN A 116 2.60 18.48 -12.42
N ILE A 117 3.63 18.00 -11.76
CA ILE A 117 4.11 16.60 -11.85
C ILE A 117 4.08 15.97 -10.46
N LEU A 118 3.39 14.83 -10.34
CA LEU A 118 3.43 13.97 -9.18
C LEU A 118 4.36 12.79 -9.44
N VAL A 119 5.34 12.58 -8.58
CA VAL A 119 6.30 11.48 -8.69
C VAL A 119 6.10 10.47 -7.58
N ILE A 120 5.92 9.20 -7.96
CA ILE A 120 5.91 8.06 -7.03
C ILE A 120 7.26 7.34 -7.19
N PRO A 121 8.16 7.39 -6.19
CA PRO A 121 9.57 7.04 -6.35
C PRO A 121 9.84 5.54 -6.20
N VAL A 122 9.29 4.69 -7.05
CA VAL A 122 9.53 3.24 -7.00
C VAL A 122 10.85 2.88 -7.70
N SER A 123 11.01 3.22 -8.97
CA SER A 123 12.20 2.87 -9.76
C SER A 123 13.17 4.04 -9.96
N PRO A 124 14.51 3.79 -9.97
CA PRO A 124 15.50 4.85 -10.21
C PRO A 124 15.37 5.56 -11.56
N TRP A 125 14.87 4.88 -12.61
CA TRP A 125 14.69 5.49 -13.92
C TRP A 125 13.52 6.48 -13.93
N ILE A 126 12.44 6.21 -13.18
CA ILE A 126 11.31 7.14 -12.94
C ILE A 126 11.82 8.42 -12.24
N LEU A 127 12.59 8.27 -11.15
CA LEU A 127 13.21 9.42 -10.47
C LEU A 127 14.10 10.22 -11.43
N SER A 128 14.90 9.53 -12.23
CA SER A 128 15.79 10.18 -13.21
C SER A 128 15.01 10.93 -14.29
N ALA A 129 13.93 10.33 -14.82
CA ALA A 129 13.07 10.97 -15.80
C ALA A 129 12.38 12.21 -15.24
N ALA A 130 11.79 12.11 -14.05
CA ALA A 130 11.11 13.22 -13.40
C ALA A 130 12.05 14.39 -13.08
N LEU A 131 13.25 14.10 -12.56
CA LEU A 131 14.29 15.12 -12.32
C LEU A 131 14.74 15.82 -13.59
N THR A 132 14.96 15.05 -14.66
CA THR A 132 15.40 15.61 -15.94
C THR A 132 14.31 16.49 -16.53
N LEU A 133 13.06 16.02 -16.51
CA LEU A 133 11.91 16.80 -16.97
C LEU A 133 11.76 18.12 -16.19
N HIS A 134 11.87 18.07 -14.85
CA HIS A 134 11.78 19.26 -14.00
C HIS A 134 12.97 20.23 -14.23
N LYS A 135 14.18 19.72 -14.55
CA LYS A 135 15.32 20.57 -14.92
C LYS A 135 15.10 21.27 -16.26
N LEU A 136 14.49 20.60 -17.21
CA LEU A 136 14.15 21.18 -18.54
C LEU A 136 13.02 22.19 -18.44
N ILE A 137 12.07 21.96 -17.54
CA ILE A 137 10.89 22.81 -17.34
C ILE A 137 10.77 23.20 -15.85
N PRO A 138 11.61 24.14 -15.36
CA PRO A 138 11.67 24.45 -13.92
C PRO A 138 10.38 25.07 -13.33
N ARG A 139 9.48 25.56 -14.19
CA ARG A 139 8.17 26.10 -13.77
C ARG A 139 7.16 25.03 -13.37
N LEU A 140 7.44 23.74 -13.59
CA LEU A 140 6.59 22.66 -13.15
C LEU A 140 6.58 22.57 -11.62
N ASN A 141 5.40 22.51 -11.03
CA ASN A 141 5.24 22.21 -9.63
C ASN A 141 5.53 20.72 -9.40
N LEU A 142 6.61 20.41 -8.72
CA LEU A 142 7.02 19.04 -8.42
C LEU A 142 6.43 18.60 -7.07
N VAL A 143 5.58 17.58 -7.10
CA VAL A 143 5.00 16.93 -5.93
C VAL A 143 5.59 15.52 -5.81
N LEU A 144 6.04 15.16 -4.62
CA LEU A 144 6.56 13.83 -4.32
C LEU A 144 5.62 13.09 -3.39
N TYR A 145 5.30 11.82 -3.69
CA TYR A 145 4.55 10.97 -2.78
C TYR A 145 5.29 9.64 -2.56
N VAL A 146 5.77 9.41 -1.34
CA VAL A 146 6.42 8.17 -0.94
C VAL A 146 5.40 7.27 -0.24
N MET A 147 5.04 6.17 -0.90
CA MET A 147 4.04 5.22 -0.42
C MET A 147 4.67 4.05 0.33
N ASP A 148 5.93 3.67 -0.03
CA ASP A 148 6.72 2.67 0.68
C ASP A 148 8.17 3.13 0.83
N ASP A 149 8.84 2.75 1.92
CA ASP A 149 10.26 3.04 2.11
C ASP A 149 11.14 2.05 1.33
N TRP A 150 11.24 2.28 0.02
CA TRP A 150 12.05 1.47 -0.87
C TRP A 150 13.55 1.49 -0.57
N GLN A 151 14.03 2.38 0.29
CA GLN A 151 15.41 2.33 0.78
C GLN A 151 15.65 1.14 1.70
N GLY A 152 14.60 0.65 2.34
CA GLY A 152 14.60 -0.56 3.14
C GLY A 152 14.39 -1.86 2.35
N HIS A 153 14.08 -1.79 1.06
CA HIS A 153 13.86 -2.99 0.26
C HIS A 153 15.16 -3.76 0.04
N HIS A 154 15.11 -5.09 0.19
CA HIS A 154 16.27 -5.99 0.11
C HIS A 154 17.11 -5.81 -1.16
N GLU A 155 16.48 -5.56 -2.32
CA GLU A 155 17.18 -5.30 -3.59
C GLU A 155 17.97 -3.99 -3.60
N CYS A 156 17.69 -3.06 -2.69
CA CYS A 156 18.36 -1.77 -2.59
C CYS A 156 19.64 -1.81 -1.75
N HIS A 157 19.98 -2.92 -1.10
CA HIS A 157 21.21 -3.07 -0.31
C HIS A 157 22.45 -3.32 -1.16
N GLN A 158 22.33 -3.62 -2.46
CA GLN A 158 23.46 -3.72 -3.37
C GLN A 158 24.07 -2.32 -3.58
N LEU A 159 25.30 -2.14 -3.11
CA LEU A 159 25.99 -0.87 -2.93
C LEU A 159 25.85 0.17 -4.07
N PRO A 160 26.09 -0.12 -5.36
CA PRO A 160 26.01 0.91 -6.38
C PRO A 160 24.57 1.34 -6.67
N TYR A 161 23.59 0.42 -6.50
CA TYR A 161 22.18 0.67 -6.73
C TYR A 161 21.58 1.56 -5.64
N SER A 162 21.89 1.27 -4.40
CA SER A 162 21.39 2.01 -3.24
C SER A 162 21.91 3.44 -3.18
N ARG A 163 23.21 3.67 -3.53
CA ARG A 163 23.80 5.01 -3.56
C ARG A 163 23.17 5.90 -4.62
N ARG A 164 23.00 5.37 -5.85
CA ARG A 164 22.36 6.13 -6.94
C ARG A 164 20.91 6.47 -6.61
N ARG A 165 20.16 5.52 -6.09
CA ARG A 165 18.76 5.71 -5.73
C ARG A 165 18.60 6.74 -4.62
N ARG A 166 19.39 6.65 -3.54
CA ARG A 166 19.39 7.63 -2.46
C ARG A 166 19.71 9.04 -2.96
N ARG A 167 20.73 9.18 -3.84
CA ARG A 167 21.04 10.46 -4.44
C ARG A 167 19.91 11.04 -5.27
N LEU A 168 19.28 10.22 -6.14
CA LEU A 168 18.14 10.66 -6.96
C LEU A 168 16.94 11.04 -6.08
N LEU A 169 16.64 10.25 -5.07
CA LEU A 169 15.54 10.53 -4.15
C LEU A 169 15.80 11.81 -3.36
N SER A 170 17.01 12.00 -2.81
CA SER A 170 17.39 13.23 -2.13
C SER A 170 17.22 14.46 -3.02
N GLU A 171 17.65 14.39 -4.29
CA GLU A 171 17.49 15.50 -5.22
C GLU A 171 16.02 15.80 -5.56
N VAL A 172 15.16 14.77 -5.66
CA VAL A 172 13.70 14.96 -5.81
C VAL A 172 13.10 15.59 -4.56
N ILE A 173 13.49 15.10 -3.37
CA ILE A 173 13.03 15.64 -2.09
C ILE A 173 13.38 17.14 -1.97
N ASP A 174 14.60 17.52 -2.34
CA ASP A 174 15.03 18.91 -2.28
C ASP A 174 14.25 19.84 -3.21
N ARG A 175 13.89 19.35 -4.39
CA ARG A 175 13.19 20.13 -5.43
C ARG A 175 11.67 20.12 -5.29
N ALA A 176 11.11 19.13 -4.60
CA ALA A 176 9.66 19.03 -4.46
C ALA A 176 9.09 20.21 -3.66
N HIS A 177 8.01 20.81 -4.16
CA HIS A 177 7.26 21.85 -3.45
C HIS A 177 6.43 21.24 -2.32
N VAL A 178 5.81 20.09 -2.59
CA VAL A 178 5.03 19.31 -1.62
C VAL A 178 5.54 17.89 -1.56
N ARG A 179 5.61 17.35 -0.34
CA ARG A 179 6.06 15.97 -0.06
C ARG A 179 5.00 15.27 0.76
N PHE A 180 4.56 14.13 0.27
CA PHE A 180 3.62 13.25 0.96
C PHE A 180 4.31 11.95 1.38
N ALA A 181 3.99 11.50 2.58
CA ALA A 181 4.36 10.19 3.13
C ALA A 181 3.08 9.42 3.51
N VAL A 182 3.15 8.09 3.44
CA VAL A 182 1.99 7.23 3.68
C VAL A 182 1.61 7.12 5.15
N SER A 183 2.55 7.41 6.07
CA SER A 183 2.32 7.32 7.52
C SER A 183 3.01 8.46 8.27
N ARG A 184 2.59 8.69 9.51
CA ARG A 184 3.22 9.68 10.41
C ARG A 184 4.65 9.30 10.74
N GLU A 185 4.90 8.01 10.91
CA GLU A 185 6.20 7.43 11.22
C GLU A 185 7.18 7.65 10.06
N MET A 186 6.72 7.46 8.81
CA MET A 186 7.51 7.77 7.61
C MET A 186 7.77 9.27 7.49
N ALA A 187 6.76 10.11 7.69
CA ALA A 187 6.90 11.56 7.63
C ALA A 187 7.93 12.06 8.65
N ALA A 188 7.83 11.63 9.90
CA ALA A 188 8.77 12.01 10.97
C ALA A 188 10.21 11.55 10.66
N HIS A 189 10.37 10.30 10.17
CA HIS A 189 11.69 9.80 9.78
C HIS A 189 12.31 10.63 8.64
N TYR A 190 11.51 10.96 7.62
CA TYR A 190 12.00 11.73 6.48
C TYR A 190 12.22 13.21 6.82
N GLU A 191 11.44 13.80 7.71
CA GLU A 191 11.70 15.14 8.26
C GLU A 191 13.03 15.19 9.00
N ALA A 192 13.28 14.20 9.86
CA ALA A 192 14.53 14.08 10.60
C ALA A 192 15.73 13.83 9.67
N THR A 193 15.55 13.04 8.60
CA THR A 193 16.65 12.66 7.69
C THR A 193 16.99 13.75 6.68
N TYR A 194 15.99 14.46 6.15
CA TYR A 194 16.16 15.40 5.02
C TYR A 194 15.92 16.87 5.39
N GLY A 195 15.47 17.19 6.61
CA GLY A 195 15.18 18.55 7.05
C GLY A 195 14.08 19.26 6.27
N LYS A 196 13.14 18.51 5.69
CA LYS A 196 12.03 19.04 4.88
C LYS A 196 10.68 18.63 5.47
N ARG A 197 9.68 19.49 5.40
CA ARG A 197 8.30 19.17 5.86
C ARG A 197 7.64 18.13 4.97
N TRP A 198 6.92 17.22 5.62
CA TRP A 198 6.13 16.17 4.97
C TRP A 198 4.67 16.24 5.43
N GLN A 199 3.76 15.94 4.53
CA GLN A 199 2.35 15.79 4.83
C GLN A 199 1.99 14.31 4.77
N VAL A 200 1.07 13.89 5.64
CA VAL A 200 0.63 12.49 5.66
C VAL A 200 -0.65 12.35 4.84
N VAL A 201 -0.59 11.44 3.87
CA VAL A 201 -1.73 11.04 3.04
C VAL A 201 -1.62 9.55 2.77
N HIS A 202 -2.71 8.82 2.93
CA HIS A 202 -2.79 7.38 2.71
C HIS A 202 -4.14 7.00 2.12
N ASN A 203 -4.40 5.70 1.94
CA ASN A 203 -5.71 5.23 1.53
C ASN A 203 -6.76 5.49 2.62
N GLY A 204 -8.00 5.60 2.21
CA GLY A 204 -9.14 5.80 3.09
C GLY A 204 -10.42 5.24 2.48
N VAL A 205 -11.51 5.38 3.21
CA VAL A 205 -12.85 5.00 2.76
C VAL A 205 -13.82 6.15 3.01
N PRO A 206 -14.98 6.21 2.33
CA PRO A 206 -16.02 7.16 2.67
C PRO A 206 -16.45 7.01 4.13
N LYS A 207 -16.66 8.11 4.83
CA LYS A 207 -17.05 8.11 6.26
C LYS A 207 -18.32 7.30 6.56
N ASP A 208 -19.22 7.19 5.57
CA ASP A 208 -20.48 6.46 5.67
C ASP A 208 -20.34 4.96 5.34
N SER A 209 -19.12 4.48 5.07
CA SER A 209 -18.85 3.06 4.78
C SER A 209 -18.90 2.15 6.00
N LEU A 210 -18.91 2.71 7.22
CA LEU A 210 -18.93 1.93 8.44
C LEU A 210 -20.24 1.13 8.54
N THR A 211 -20.09 -0.18 8.64
CA THR A 211 -21.21 -1.10 8.90
C THR A 211 -21.17 -1.61 10.35
N ASN A 212 -22.31 -1.98 10.88
CA ASN A 212 -22.37 -2.67 12.16
C ASN A 212 -22.05 -4.15 11.93
N GLY A 213 -20.78 -4.51 12.10
CA GLY A 213 -20.35 -5.91 11.98
C GLY A 213 -21.07 -6.79 13.01
N THR A 214 -21.79 -7.79 12.53
CA THR A 214 -22.32 -8.87 13.38
C THR A 214 -21.30 -9.99 13.44
N ASN A 215 -20.90 -10.43 14.61
CA ASN A 215 -20.08 -11.63 14.75
C ASN A 215 -20.92 -12.85 14.38
N GLY A 216 -20.36 -13.75 13.57
CA GLY A 216 -20.96 -15.03 13.29
C GLY A 216 -21.09 -15.85 14.59
N THR A 217 -22.19 -16.60 14.70
CA THR A 217 -22.43 -17.53 15.82
C THR A 217 -22.11 -18.98 15.44
N GLY A 218 -21.59 -19.18 14.21
CA GLY A 218 -21.31 -20.50 13.63
C GLY A 218 -19.89 -21.02 13.93
N ALA A 219 -19.77 -22.35 13.98
CA ALA A 219 -18.48 -23.04 13.89
C ALA A 219 -18.33 -23.65 12.48
N PRO A 220 -17.14 -23.64 11.87
CA PRO A 220 -15.87 -23.08 12.36
C PRO A 220 -15.86 -21.55 12.29
N ARG A 221 -15.13 -20.93 13.24
CA ARG A 221 -14.86 -19.47 13.18
C ARG A 221 -13.97 -19.11 12.01
N GLN A 222 -14.26 -17.99 11.37
CA GLN A 222 -13.61 -17.58 10.14
C GLN A 222 -12.62 -16.44 10.39
N VAL A 223 -11.33 -16.72 10.14
CA VAL A 223 -10.27 -15.69 10.08
C VAL A 223 -9.99 -15.37 8.62
N LEU A 224 -9.91 -14.09 8.26
CA LEU A 224 -9.63 -13.66 6.89
C LEU A 224 -8.43 -12.72 6.83
N LEU A 225 -7.45 -13.06 5.98
CA LEU A 225 -6.45 -12.16 5.45
C LEU A 225 -6.82 -11.82 3.99
N ALA A 226 -7.23 -10.58 3.72
CA ALA A 226 -7.47 -10.10 2.37
C ALA A 226 -6.27 -9.29 1.86
N GLY A 227 -5.41 -9.94 1.09
CA GLY A 227 -4.20 -9.35 0.52
C GLY A 227 -3.12 -10.38 0.23
N ASP A 228 -2.11 -9.95 -0.52
CA ASP A 228 -1.02 -10.83 -0.94
C ASP A 228 -0.09 -11.17 0.22
N VAL A 229 0.45 -12.38 0.21
CA VAL A 229 1.44 -12.87 1.17
C VAL A 229 2.79 -13.01 0.48
N ASN A 230 3.69 -12.11 0.81
CA ASN A 230 5.07 -12.07 0.36
C ASN A 230 6.03 -11.99 1.57
N GLU A 231 7.31 -11.78 1.33
CA GLU A 231 8.35 -11.69 2.38
C GLU A 231 8.08 -10.61 3.44
N PHE A 232 7.23 -9.60 3.14
CA PHE A 232 6.89 -8.51 4.08
C PHE A 232 5.75 -8.85 5.05
N ARG A 233 5.25 -10.11 5.02
CA ARG A 233 4.17 -10.57 5.90
C ARG A 233 4.32 -12.03 6.28
N PHE A 234 5.11 -12.81 5.54
CA PHE A 234 5.09 -14.28 5.61
C PHE A 234 5.42 -14.81 7.00
N ASP A 235 6.42 -14.27 7.69
CA ASP A 235 6.81 -14.73 9.03
C ASP A 235 5.68 -14.58 10.07
N ALA A 236 4.96 -13.47 10.03
CA ALA A 236 3.77 -13.26 10.86
C ALA A 236 2.63 -14.21 10.47
N VAL A 237 2.39 -14.37 9.16
CA VAL A 237 1.29 -15.20 8.63
C VAL A 237 1.50 -16.66 8.97
N ILE A 238 2.70 -17.20 8.76
CA ILE A 238 2.99 -18.63 9.05
C ILE A 238 2.92 -18.91 10.56
N ALA A 239 3.48 -18.02 11.40
CA ALA A 239 3.46 -18.20 12.84
C ALA A 239 2.02 -18.22 13.40
N PHE A 240 1.15 -17.33 12.88
CA PHE A 240 -0.26 -17.31 13.27
C PHE A 240 -1.04 -18.51 12.75
N ALA A 241 -0.79 -18.93 11.50
CA ALA A 241 -1.41 -20.12 10.92
C ALA A 241 -1.05 -21.39 11.69
N GLU A 242 0.20 -21.54 12.12
CA GLU A 242 0.66 -22.63 12.96
C GLU A 242 0.01 -22.64 14.35
N ALA A 243 -0.23 -21.46 14.94
CA ALA A 243 -0.96 -21.35 16.21
C ALA A 243 -2.42 -21.82 16.07
N ILE A 244 -3.10 -21.43 14.99
CA ILE A 244 -4.44 -21.94 14.67
C ILE A 244 -4.42 -23.45 14.46
N GLU A 245 -3.46 -23.97 13.72
CA GLU A 245 -3.31 -25.41 13.50
C GLU A 245 -3.11 -26.17 14.81
N ARG A 246 -2.28 -25.66 15.75
CA ARG A 246 -2.10 -26.25 17.10
C ARG A 246 -3.37 -26.20 17.91
N HIS A 247 -4.13 -25.08 17.87
CA HIS A 247 -5.43 -24.96 18.53
C HIS A 247 -6.40 -26.03 18.02
N ASN A 248 -6.58 -26.12 16.70
CA ASN A 248 -7.50 -27.07 16.07
C ASN A 248 -7.14 -28.54 16.37
N ARG A 249 -5.86 -28.88 16.48
CA ARG A 249 -5.44 -30.23 16.90
C ARG A 249 -5.81 -30.55 18.34
N ARG A 250 -5.83 -29.55 19.22
CA ARG A 250 -6.19 -29.73 20.65
C ARG A 250 -7.69 -29.76 20.89
N ARG A 251 -8.46 -28.97 20.14
CA ARG A 251 -9.88 -28.67 20.43
C ARG A 251 -10.84 -29.20 19.38
N GLY A 252 -10.38 -29.72 18.24
CA GLY A 252 -11.18 -29.99 17.07
C GLY A 252 -11.09 -28.82 16.07
N GLN A 253 -11.58 -29.01 14.84
CA GLN A 253 -11.47 -28.01 13.78
C GLN A 253 -12.46 -26.83 14.01
N GLU A 254 -12.09 -25.93 14.90
CA GLU A 254 -12.94 -24.80 15.33
C GLU A 254 -12.65 -23.51 14.56
N ILE A 255 -11.49 -23.38 13.91
CA ILE A 255 -11.03 -22.16 13.22
C ILE A 255 -10.57 -22.50 11.79
N GLU A 256 -11.10 -21.76 10.81
CA GLU A 256 -10.59 -21.74 9.43
C GLU A 256 -9.89 -20.42 9.15
N PHE A 257 -8.66 -20.47 8.64
CA PHE A 257 -7.90 -19.31 8.24
C PHE A 257 -7.83 -19.18 6.71
N THR A 258 -8.59 -18.27 6.16
CA THR A 258 -8.61 -17.96 4.73
C THR A 258 -7.61 -16.87 4.39
N VAL A 259 -6.71 -17.15 3.46
CA VAL A 259 -5.82 -16.18 2.80
C VAL A 259 -6.39 -15.92 1.41
N MET A 260 -6.90 -14.71 1.18
CA MET A 260 -7.49 -14.27 -0.10
C MET A 260 -6.57 -13.29 -0.80
N GLY A 261 -5.76 -13.78 -1.73
CA GLY A 261 -4.75 -13.01 -2.47
C GLY A 261 -3.69 -13.92 -3.08
N GLU A 262 -2.68 -13.31 -3.66
CA GLU A 262 -1.54 -14.06 -4.18
C GLU A 262 -0.58 -14.40 -3.06
N VAL A 263 -0.17 -15.67 -3.00
CA VAL A 263 0.89 -16.15 -2.12
C VAL A 263 2.13 -16.36 -2.98
N ALA A 264 3.24 -15.74 -2.60
CA ALA A 264 4.52 -15.91 -3.30
C ALA A 264 4.88 -17.40 -3.34
N GLU A 265 5.34 -17.88 -4.49
CA GLU A 265 5.54 -19.32 -4.78
C GLU A 265 6.39 -20.02 -3.71
N GLN A 266 7.45 -19.36 -3.26
CA GLN A 266 8.33 -19.87 -2.21
C GLN A 266 7.67 -20.08 -0.84
N HIS A 267 6.49 -19.50 -0.61
CA HIS A 267 5.75 -19.56 0.65
C HIS A 267 4.49 -20.44 0.57
N ARG A 268 4.06 -20.76 -0.65
CA ARG A 268 2.80 -21.46 -0.92
C ARG A 268 2.79 -22.85 -0.28
N SER A 269 3.86 -23.64 -0.43
CA SER A 269 3.96 -25.00 0.11
C SER A 269 3.83 -25.05 1.63
N SER A 270 4.47 -24.12 2.34
CA SER A 270 4.41 -24.05 3.81
C SER A 270 2.99 -23.76 4.31
N LEU A 271 2.27 -22.84 3.67
CA LEU A 271 0.89 -22.54 4.06
C LEU A 271 -0.08 -23.65 3.67
N SER A 272 0.08 -24.25 2.49
CA SER A 272 -0.79 -25.34 2.02
C SER A 272 -0.62 -26.64 2.81
N ALA A 273 0.46 -26.81 3.56
CA ALA A 273 0.66 -27.97 4.44
C ALA A 273 -0.17 -27.92 5.73
N LEU A 274 -0.72 -26.75 6.09
CA LEU A 274 -1.55 -26.56 7.27
C LEU A 274 -3.03 -26.79 6.94
N GLN A 275 -3.69 -27.69 7.68
CA GLN A 275 -5.08 -28.07 7.42
C GLN A 275 -6.07 -26.93 7.74
N ALA A 276 -5.71 -26.07 8.69
CA ALA A 276 -6.49 -24.90 9.06
C ALA A 276 -6.47 -23.79 7.99
N VAL A 277 -5.59 -23.83 6.98
CA VAL A 277 -5.36 -22.76 6.02
C VAL A 277 -6.04 -23.06 4.69
N ARG A 278 -6.83 -22.09 4.24
CA ARG A 278 -7.45 -22.09 2.91
C ARG A 278 -6.89 -20.96 2.06
N LEU A 279 -6.27 -21.30 0.93
CA LEU A 279 -5.75 -20.32 -0.02
C LEU A 279 -6.77 -20.05 -1.13
N LEU A 280 -7.15 -18.79 -1.29
CA LEU A 280 -8.04 -18.33 -2.36
C LEU A 280 -7.29 -17.32 -3.24
N SER A 281 -7.49 -17.41 -4.55
CA SER A 281 -7.01 -16.39 -5.49
C SER A 281 -7.68 -15.03 -5.23
N ARG A 282 -7.12 -13.99 -5.82
CA ARG A 282 -7.74 -12.65 -5.79
C ARG A 282 -9.18 -12.69 -6.29
N ARG A 283 -10.03 -11.95 -5.60
CA ARG A 283 -11.44 -11.77 -5.91
C ARG A 283 -11.71 -10.33 -6.36
N SER A 284 -12.88 -10.11 -6.93
CA SER A 284 -13.37 -8.75 -7.20
C SER A 284 -13.46 -7.94 -5.90
N HIS A 285 -13.45 -6.62 -6.01
CA HIS A 285 -13.54 -5.75 -4.83
C HIS A 285 -14.83 -6.00 -4.02
N SER A 286 -15.97 -6.20 -4.69
CA SER A 286 -17.24 -6.49 -4.03
C SER A 286 -17.22 -7.83 -3.28
N GLU A 287 -16.72 -8.89 -3.91
CA GLU A 287 -16.59 -10.21 -3.25
C GLU A 287 -15.62 -10.13 -2.03
N CYS A 288 -14.56 -9.33 -2.15
CA CYS A 288 -13.62 -9.12 -1.06
C CYS A 288 -14.31 -8.43 0.14
N ILE A 289 -15.10 -7.39 -0.10
CA ILE A 289 -15.88 -6.70 0.95
C ILE A 289 -16.89 -7.65 1.61
N GLU A 290 -17.62 -8.44 0.84
CA GLU A 290 -18.57 -9.42 1.40
C GLU A 290 -17.85 -10.49 2.23
N SER A 291 -16.69 -10.97 1.78
CA SER A 291 -15.87 -11.90 2.57
C SER A 291 -15.35 -11.29 3.87
N MET A 292 -14.96 -10.01 3.84
CA MET A 292 -14.57 -9.28 5.05
C MET A 292 -15.73 -9.16 6.05
N LYS A 293 -16.95 -8.89 5.57
CA LYS A 293 -18.14 -8.81 6.42
C LYS A 293 -18.56 -10.17 6.97
N ALA A 294 -18.30 -11.25 6.24
CA ALA A 294 -18.61 -12.61 6.68
C ALA A 294 -17.62 -13.15 7.73
N ALA A 295 -16.37 -12.67 7.73
CA ALA A 295 -15.34 -13.13 8.65
C ALA A 295 -15.66 -12.75 10.10
N ASP A 296 -15.17 -13.56 11.07
CA ASP A 296 -15.24 -13.27 12.50
C ASP A 296 -14.06 -12.44 12.96
N LEU A 297 -12.90 -12.61 12.31
CA LEU A 297 -11.68 -11.86 12.58
C LEU A 297 -10.99 -11.50 11.26
N LEU A 298 -10.67 -10.22 11.11
CA LEU A 298 -9.85 -9.73 10.01
C LEU A 298 -8.40 -9.65 10.45
N TYR A 299 -7.50 -10.31 9.73
CA TYR A 299 -6.10 -10.40 10.11
C TYR A 299 -5.23 -9.41 9.33
N LEU A 300 -4.51 -8.54 10.07
CA LEU A 300 -3.66 -7.50 9.50
C LEU A 300 -2.20 -7.69 9.94
N PRO A 301 -1.41 -8.52 9.22
CA PRO A 301 -0.02 -8.81 9.56
C PRO A 301 0.97 -7.85 8.90
N LEU A 302 2.09 -7.60 9.60
CA LEU A 302 3.35 -7.11 9.03
C LEU A 302 4.51 -7.98 9.52
N ALA A 303 5.57 -8.10 8.71
CA ALA A 303 6.72 -8.92 9.04
C ALA A 303 7.50 -8.40 10.25
N PHE A 304 8.01 -9.33 11.04
CA PHE A 304 8.92 -9.10 12.18
C PHE A 304 10.38 -9.28 11.80
N ALA A 305 10.67 -9.96 10.68
CA ALA A 305 12.03 -10.21 10.22
C ALA A 305 12.80 -8.90 9.97
N GLU A 306 14.03 -8.81 10.43
CA GLU A 306 14.90 -7.64 10.33
C GLU A 306 15.04 -7.14 8.88
N ARG A 307 15.11 -8.05 7.91
CA ARG A 307 15.17 -7.72 6.46
C ARG A 307 13.97 -6.93 5.96
N SER A 308 12.81 -7.03 6.63
CA SER A 308 11.57 -6.34 6.30
C SER A 308 11.26 -5.20 7.27
N ALA A 309 12.07 -4.99 8.30
CA ALA A 309 11.80 -4.08 9.41
C ALA A 309 11.47 -2.65 8.95
N ARG A 310 12.23 -2.09 8.00
CA ARG A 310 11.97 -0.72 7.51
C ARG A 310 10.65 -0.58 6.78
N ILE A 311 10.25 -1.59 6.00
CA ILE A 311 8.94 -1.59 5.36
C ILE A 311 7.85 -1.70 6.41
N SER A 312 7.98 -2.64 7.34
CA SER A 312 7.02 -2.81 8.44
C SER A 312 6.89 -1.55 9.30
N LEU A 313 8.00 -0.83 9.57
CA LEU A 313 7.97 0.40 10.37
C LEU A 313 7.12 1.51 9.76
N TYR A 314 7.16 1.68 8.44
CA TYR A 314 6.60 2.86 7.78
C TYR A 314 5.38 2.58 6.94
N SER A 315 5.15 1.34 6.50
CA SER A 315 4.01 1.00 5.64
C SER A 315 2.70 1.05 6.40
N LEU A 316 1.67 1.55 5.72
CA LEU A 316 0.29 1.51 6.18
C LEU A 316 -0.53 0.72 5.16
N PRO A 317 -0.95 -0.52 5.48
CA PRO A 317 -1.69 -1.36 4.55
C PRO A 317 -2.95 -0.71 4.03
N THR A 318 -3.14 -0.73 2.72
CA THR A 318 -4.29 -0.10 2.04
C THR A 318 -5.63 -0.70 2.45
N LYS A 319 -5.63 -1.95 2.96
CA LYS A 319 -6.83 -2.64 3.46
C LYS A 319 -7.25 -2.22 4.88
N LEU A 320 -6.40 -1.52 5.62
CA LEU A 320 -6.72 -1.11 7.00
C LEU A 320 -8.03 -0.31 7.10
N PRO A 321 -8.26 0.77 6.30
CA PRO A 321 -9.51 1.50 6.37
C PRO A 321 -10.73 0.65 5.98
N GLU A 322 -10.59 -0.24 5.00
CA GLU A 322 -11.66 -1.15 4.59
C GLU A 322 -12.01 -2.14 5.71
N TYR A 323 -11.00 -2.69 6.39
CA TYR A 323 -11.19 -3.57 7.54
C TYR A 323 -11.96 -2.85 8.66
N LEU A 324 -11.52 -1.66 9.03
CA LEU A 324 -12.20 -0.85 10.04
C LEU A 324 -13.66 -0.52 9.65
N ALA A 325 -13.91 -0.28 8.36
CA ALA A 325 -15.24 0.05 7.85
C ALA A 325 -16.24 -1.12 7.94
N THR A 326 -15.78 -2.37 8.00
CA THR A 326 -16.66 -3.51 8.19
C THR A 326 -17.29 -3.58 9.58
N GLY A 327 -16.73 -2.87 10.57
CA GLY A 327 -17.13 -3.00 11.97
C GLY A 327 -16.73 -4.32 12.62
N LYS A 328 -15.96 -5.16 11.93
CA LYS A 328 -15.44 -6.43 12.44
C LYS A 328 -14.22 -6.24 13.33
N SER A 329 -13.92 -7.23 14.14
CA SER A 329 -12.68 -7.29 14.90
C SER A 329 -11.49 -7.39 13.95
N VAL A 330 -10.47 -6.53 14.15
CA VAL A 330 -9.22 -6.54 13.36
C VAL A 330 -8.07 -6.93 14.27
N PHE A 331 -7.38 -8.02 13.94
CA PHE A 331 -6.19 -8.44 14.66
C PHE A 331 -4.94 -7.76 14.06
N PHE A 332 -4.39 -6.81 14.81
CA PHE A 332 -3.16 -6.09 14.44
C PHE A 332 -1.94 -6.89 14.90
N HIS A 333 -1.29 -7.59 13.97
CA HIS A 333 -0.12 -8.43 14.25
C HIS A 333 1.11 -7.85 13.56
N ALA A 334 1.84 -7.00 14.26
CA ALA A 334 2.92 -6.20 13.69
C ALA A 334 3.94 -5.78 14.76
N PRO A 335 5.19 -5.47 14.37
CA PRO A 335 6.15 -4.89 15.32
C PRO A 335 5.60 -3.65 16.02
N ARG A 336 5.90 -3.49 17.32
CA ARG A 336 5.37 -2.41 18.15
C ARG A 336 5.65 -1.01 17.57
N ASP A 337 6.79 -0.85 16.91
CA ASP A 337 7.19 0.44 16.33
C ASP A 337 6.62 0.68 14.94
N SER A 338 5.88 -0.25 14.37
CA SER A 338 5.27 -0.12 13.05
C SER A 338 4.16 0.94 13.03
N ALA A 339 3.97 1.61 11.88
CA ALA A 339 2.90 2.57 11.67
C ALA A 339 1.52 1.97 11.97
N VAL A 340 1.28 0.72 11.56
CA VAL A 340 0.05 -0.03 11.83
C VAL A 340 -0.19 -0.19 13.33
N PHE A 341 0.82 -0.61 14.08
CA PHE A 341 0.69 -0.81 15.51
C PHE A 341 0.46 0.51 16.25
N ARG A 342 1.14 1.60 15.83
CA ARG A 342 0.93 2.95 16.36
C ARG A 342 -0.48 3.49 16.08
N VAL A 343 -1.06 3.20 14.91
CA VAL A 343 -2.48 3.50 14.65
C VAL A 343 -3.37 2.73 15.62
N ALA A 344 -3.14 1.43 15.80
CA ALA A 344 -3.93 0.62 16.72
C ALA A 344 -3.80 1.11 18.18
N GLU A 345 -2.63 1.55 18.62
CA GLU A 345 -2.42 2.16 19.94
C GLU A 345 -3.19 3.48 20.07
N ARG A 346 -3.07 4.38 19.08
CA ARG A 346 -3.67 5.72 19.08
C ARG A 346 -5.18 5.70 19.26
N TYR A 347 -5.85 4.76 18.62
CA TYR A 347 -7.30 4.61 18.66
C TYR A 347 -7.73 3.48 19.62
N ASN A 348 -6.79 2.92 20.39
CA ASN A 348 -7.01 1.78 21.27
C ASN A 348 -7.75 0.61 20.58
N LEU A 349 -7.38 0.33 19.33
CA LEU A 349 -7.94 -0.79 18.57
C LEU A 349 -7.34 -2.11 19.07
N THR A 350 -8.20 -3.09 19.25
CA THR A 350 -7.85 -4.43 19.74
C THR A 350 -8.58 -5.49 18.93
N PRO A 351 -8.06 -6.73 18.83
CA PRO A 351 -6.82 -7.25 19.41
C PRO A 351 -5.55 -6.80 18.69
N ARG A 352 -4.44 -6.74 19.43
CA ARG A 352 -3.11 -6.45 18.87
C ARG A 352 -2.01 -7.26 19.56
N LEU A 353 -1.02 -7.72 18.80
CA LEU A 353 0.13 -8.48 19.29
C LEU A 353 1.40 -8.05 18.55
N ALA A 354 2.48 -7.81 19.30
CA ALA A 354 3.75 -7.32 18.77
C ALA A 354 4.87 -8.37 18.84
N THR A 355 4.53 -9.63 18.68
CA THR A 355 5.48 -10.75 18.68
C THR A 355 4.96 -11.91 17.83
N ILE A 356 5.88 -12.71 17.31
CA ILE A 356 5.62 -14.01 16.66
C ILE A 356 5.94 -15.20 17.59
N ASP A 357 6.09 -14.94 18.89
CA ASP A 357 6.29 -15.98 19.88
C ASP A 357 5.11 -16.95 19.90
N SER A 358 5.42 -18.26 19.91
CA SER A 358 4.41 -19.29 19.77
C SER A 358 3.46 -19.37 20.97
N GLU A 359 3.95 -19.18 22.19
CA GLU A 359 3.12 -19.21 23.40
C GLU A 359 2.17 -18.03 23.47
N ALA A 360 2.66 -16.84 23.10
CA ALA A 360 1.83 -15.64 23.02
C ALA A 360 0.73 -15.76 21.96
N LEU A 361 1.05 -16.36 20.80
CA LEU A 361 0.08 -16.61 19.73
C LEU A 361 -0.94 -17.69 20.13
N ASP A 362 -0.50 -18.79 20.76
CA ASP A 362 -1.41 -19.83 21.26
C ASP A 362 -2.38 -19.25 22.31
N THR A 363 -1.87 -18.47 23.27
CA THR A 363 -2.69 -17.78 24.27
C THR A 363 -3.72 -16.84 23.61
N PHE A 364 -3.31 -16.10 22.58
CA PHE A 364 -4.22 -15.23 21.84
C PHE A 364 -5.32 -16.03 21.12
N VAL A 365 -4.94 -17.09 20.39
CA VAL A 365 -5.89 -17.92 19.62
C VAL A 365 -6.90 -18.58 20.55
N ASP A 366 -6.43 -19.17 21.65
CA ASP A 366 -7.29 -19.82 22.66
C ASP A 366 -8.28 -18.82 23.28
N ALA A 367 -7.80 -17.65 23.70
CA ALA A 367 -8.66 -16.59 24.28
C ALA A 367 -9.69 -16.05 23.27
N TRP A 368 -9.29 -15.89 21.99
CA TRP A 368 -10.21 -15.43 20.95
C TRP A 368 -11.27 -16.50 20.63
N ALA A 369 -10.88 -17.75 20.49
CA ALA A 369 -11.77 -18.88 20.28
C ALA A 369 -12.82 -19.02 21.41
N GLU A 370 -12.44 -18.76 22.65
CA GLU A 370 -13.32 -18.77 23.81
C GLU A 370 -14.22 -17.51 23.93
N GLY A 371 -14.10 -16.55 22.99
CA GLY A 371 -14.94 -15.35 23.00
C GLY A 371 -14.58 -14.31 24.07
N LYS A 372 -13.43 -14.43 24.72
CA LYS A 372 -12.96 -13.52 25.77
C LYS A 372 -12.53 -12.13 25.27
N GLN A 373 -12.54 -11.93 23.95
CA GLN A 373 -12.18 -10.65 23.32
C GLN A 373 -13.43 -9.97 22.77
N ASN A 374 -13.99 -9.00 23.49
CA ASN A 374 -15.27 -8.35 23.22
C ASN A 374 -15.18 -7.31 22.09
N GLY A 375 -16.10 -7.43 21.08
CA GLY A 375 -16.18 -6.56 19.89
C GLY A 375 -16.94 -5.22 20.06
N GLY A 376 -17.71 -5.00 21.13
CA GLY A 376 -18.61 -3.85 21.22
C GLY A 376 -17.91 -2.47 21.27
N GLU A 377 -16.82 -2.35 22.02
CA GLU A 377 -16.01 -1.12 22.04
C GLU A 377 -15.20 -0.92 20.76
N THR A 378 -14.94 -1.99 20.00
CA THR A 378 -14.16 -1.98 18.77
C THR A 378 -14.82 -1.13 17.68
N ILE A 379 -16.15 -1.17 17.54
CA ILE A 379 -16.91 -0.41 16.54
C ILE A 379 -16.80 1.11 16.78
N ALA A 380 -16.96 1.56 18.02
CA ALA A 380 -16.87 2.98 18.34
C ALA A 380 -15.44 3.51 18.08
N ARG A 381 -14.42 2.73 18.45
CA ARG A 381 -13.00 3.07 18.22
C ARG A 381 -12.64 3.05 16.74
N ALA A 382 -13.12 2.06 15.98
CA ALA A 382 -12.98 2.01 14.53
C ALA A 382 -13.64 3.22 13.86
N ARG A 383 -14.83 3.62 14.31
CA ARG A 383 -15.51 4.83 13.84
C ARG A 383 -14.68 6.09 14.08
N SER A 384 -14.10 6.25 15.27
CA SER A 384 -13.21 7.38 15.58
C SER A 384 -12.01 7.43 14.62
N ALA A 385 -11.33 6.29 14.44
CA ALA A 385 -10.21 6.19 13.51
C ALA A 385 -10.61 6.54 12.05
N LEU A 386 -11.75 6.04 11.58
CA LEU A 386 -12.25 6.32 10.24
C LEU A 386 -12.56 7.80 10.03
N LEU A 387 -13.23 8.44 10.98
CA LEU A 387 -13.60 9.86 10.88
C LEU A 387 -12.40 10.79 11.00
N GLU A 388 -11.44 10.46 11.85
CA GLU A 388 -10.31 11.34 12.16
C GLU A 388 -9.12 11.14 11.20
N GLU A 389 -8.85 9.92 10.76
CA GLU A 389 -7.63 9.62 9.99
C GLU A 389 -7.93 9.08 8.59
N PHE A 390 -8.96 8.23 8.42
CA PHE A 390 -9.18 7.47 7.18
C PHE A 390 -10.36 7.96 6.33
N ASP A 391 -10.90 9.16 6.55
CA ASP A 391 -11.90 9.75 5.65
C ASP A 391 -11.26 10.12 4.31
N ILE A 392 -11.59 9.35 3.26
CA ILE A 392 -11.02 9.54 1.93
C ILE A 392 -11.32 10.91 1.34
N MET A 393 -12.48 11.50 1.64
CA MET A 393 -12.84 12.81 1.10
C MET A 393 -11.92 13.91 1.64
N ARG A 394 -11.60 13.83 2.93
CA ARG A 394 -10.67 14.76 3.58
C ARG A 394 -9.22 14.52 3.12
N LEU A 395 -8.83 13.26 2.93
CA LEU A 395 -7.51 12.89 2.42
C LEU A 395 -7.34 13.34 0.97
N ALA A 396 -8.33 13.12 0.10
CA ALA A 396 -8.33 13.54 -1.28
C ALA A 396 -8.29 15.09 -1.40
N ALA A 397 -9.06 15.81 -0.62
CA ALA A 397 -9.02 17.26 -0.60
C ALA A 397 -7.63 17.80 -0.21
N ARG A 398 -7.01 17.24 0.84
CA ARG A 398 -5.64 17.59 1.25
C ARG A 398 -4.62 17.28 0.15
N PHE A 399 -4.72 16.11 -0.46
CA PHE A 399 -3.82 15.68 -1.53
C PHE A 399 -3.96 16.54 -2.77
N GLN A 400 -5.19 16.81 -3.21
CA GLN A 400 -5.49 17.59 -4.40
C GLN A 400 -5.14 19.07 -4.25
N ALA A 401 -5.10 19.61 -3.03
CA ALA A 401 -4.64 20.97 -2.76
C ALA A 401 -3.18 21.25 -3.18
N ALA A 402 -2.38 20.19 -3.40
CA ALA A 402 -1.02 20.31 -3.93
C ALA A 402 -0.97 20.63 -5.44
N PHE A 403 -2.10 20.57 -6.16
CA PHE A 403 -2.16 20.66 -7.64
C PHE A 403 -2.93 21.92 -8.10
N VAL A 404 -2.68 23.04 -7.51
CA VAL A 404 -3.33 24.35 -7.83
C VAL A 404 -2.61 25.11 -8.91
#